data_c6739f5258bec808459d7c69499f685a
#
_entry.id   c6739f5258bec808459d7c69499f685a
#
_cell.length_a   1.000
_cell.length_b   1.000
_cell.length_c   1.000
_cell.angle_alpha   90.00
_cell.angle_beta   90.00
_cell.angle_gamma   90.00
#
_symmetry.space_group_name_H-M   'P 1'
#
loop_
_entity.id
_entity.type
_entity.pdbx_description
1 polymer ?
#
loop_
_entity_poly.entity_id
_entity_poly.type
_entity_poly.pdbx_seq_one_letter_code
_entity_poly.pdbx_strand_id
1 'polypeptide(L)'
;MSTGINIPKNLLPADGRFGAGPSKVRPEQIQAIVDAGANVLGTSHRQAPVKNLVASVQDGLKEMFSAPAGYEVLLGVGGSTAFWDAAAFSLVRNKAQHLSFGEFGSKFAKATDKAPFLAASSIITAEPGSVPTPVAEADVDLYAWPQNETSTGAAAPIKRVAGANEDALVVIDATSAAGGLDVDLSETDVYYFAPQKNFASDGGLWLAFFSPAAMARIEEIAATDRWIPDFLNLKTALDNSLKNQTYNTPSLTTLVTLDAQIKWINSNGGLTWAVERTADSAGKIYAWAEASEFATPYVGNPEHRSNVISTIDFDDSIRRHRHLQGLARPRRGRCRALP
;
A
#
# COMPACT_ATOMS: atom_id res chain seq x y z
N MET A 1 1.67 8.47 -44.80
CA MET A 1 2.46 7.28 -44.51
C MET A 1 2.98 7.45 -43.09
N SER A 2 2.62 6.60 -42.17
CA SER A 2 3.10 6.68 -40.79
C SER A 2 4.56 6.19 -40.81
N THR A 3 5.49 7.10 -40.59
CA THR A 3 6.88 6.74 -40.29
C THR A 3 6.84 6.11 -38.88
N GLY A 4 6.64 4.79 -38.85
CA GLY A 4 6.66 4.07 -37.57
C GLY A 4 8.01 4.25 -36.89
N ILE A 5 8.01 4.75 -35.66
CA ILE A 5 9.22 4.81 -34.84
C ILE A 5 9.66 3.36 -34.62
N ASN A 6 10.85 3.02 -35.14
CA ASN A 6 11.44 1.70 -34.95
C ASN A 6 12.40 1.77 -33.76
N ILE A 7 11.97 1.27 -32.60
CA ILE A 7 12.81 1.18 -31.39
C ILE A 7 13.69 -0.07 -31.54
N PRO A 8 15.02 0.05 -31.46
CA PRO A 8 15.92 -1.09 -31.44
C PRO A 8 15.52 -2.13 -30.40
N LYS A 9 15.57 -3.42 -30.78
CA LYS A 9 15.12 -4.51 -29.88
C LYS A 9 15.85 -4.54 -28.52
N ASN A 10 17.12 -4.15 -28.51
CA ASN A 10 17.93 -4.09 -27.28
C ASN A 10 17.52 -2.95 -26.32
N LEU A 11 16.72 -1.98 -26.80
CA LEU A 11 16.17 -0.89 -25.97
C LEU A 11 14.74 -1.19 -25.51
N LEU A 12 14.12 -2.25 -26.03
CA LEU A 12 12.79 -2.64 -25.58
C LEU A 12 12.89 -3.34 -24.22
N PRO A 13 12.01 -3.00 -23.25
CA PRO A 13 11.96 -3.73 -22.01
C PRO A 13 11.54 -5.18 -22.25
N ALA A 14 12.02 -6.09 -21.44
CA ALA A 14 11.62 -7.50 -21.48
C ALA A 14 10.10 -7.69 -21.26
N ASP A 15 9.49 -6.76 -20.53
CA ASP A 15 8.06 -6.67 -20.29
C ASP A 15 7.62 -5.20 -20.49
N GLY A 16 6.76 -4.97 -21.46
CA GLY A 16 6.27 -3.62 -21.81
C GLY A 16 5.11 -3.11 -20.95
N ARG A 17 4.82 -3.74 -19.83
CA ARG A 17 3.78 -3.28 -18.90
C ARG A 17 4.34 -2.20 -17.97
N PHE A 18 3.93 -0.97 -18.18
CA PHE A 18 4.29 0.20 -17.37
C PHE A 18 3.07 0.72 -16.62
N GLY A 19 2.56 -0.06 -15.68
CA GLY A 19 1.41 0.31 -14.86
C GLY A 19 1.81 0.61 -13.41
N ALA A 20 0.96 1.34 -12.71
CA ALA A 20 1.10 1.63 -11.28
C ALA A 20 0.82 0.42 -10.36
N GLY A 21 0.84 -0.78 -10.92
CA GLY A 21 0.53 -2.06 -10.27
C GLY A 21 -0.77 -2.67 -10.81
N PRO A 22 -0.98 -3.98 -10.59
CA PRO A 22 -0.08 -4.92 -9.89
C PRO A 22 1.32 -4.99 -10.50
N SER A 23 2.32 -5.28 -9.65
CA SER A 23 3.70 -5.42 -10.08
C SER A 23 3.96 -6.79 -10.72
N LYS A 24 5.03 -6.88 -11.50
CA LYS A 24 5.42 -8.13 -12.17
C LYS A 24 5.88 -9.16 -11.14
N VAL A 25 5.23 -10.32 -11.14
CA VAL A 25 5.67 -11.49 -10.38
C VAL A 25 6.97 -12.04 -10.98
N ARG A 26 7.99 -12.27 -10.17
CA ARG A 26 9.28 -12.80 -10.61
C ARG A 26 9.20 -14.30 -10.90
N PRO A 27 10.03 -14.83 -11.82
CA PRO A 27 10.05 -16.27 -12.10
C PRO A 27 10.28 -17.14 -10.85
N GLU A 28 11.12 -16.69 -9.91
CA GLU A 28 11.42 -17.40 -8.68
C GLU A 28 10.21 -17.51 -7.74
N GLN A 29 9.32 -16.51 -7.76
CA GLN A 29 8.05 -16.57 -7.02
C GLN A 29 7.09 -17.60 -7.64
N ILE A 30 7.07 -17.71 -8.96
CA ILE A 30 6.31 -18.75 -9.67
C ILE A 30 6.87 -20.13 -9.36
N GLN A 31 8.21 -20.26 -9.35
CA GLN A 31 8.86 -21.52 -8.96
C GLN A 31 8.52 -21.91 -7.51
N ALA A 32 8.47 -20.92 -6.60
CA ALA A 32 8.06 -21.19 -5.21
C ALA A 32 6.63 -21.78 -5.10
N ILE A 33 5.70 -21.38 -5.99
CA ILE A 33 4.36 -22.00 -6.05
C ILE A 33 4.47 -23.47 -6.47
N VAL A 34 5.31 -23.77 -7.46
CA VAL A 34 5.53 -25.16 -7.93
C VAL A 34 6.12 -25.99 -6.80
N ASP A 35 7.13 -25.49 -6.10
CA ASP A 35 7.82 -26.17 -5.01
C ASP A 35 6.91 -26.41 -3.80
N ALA A 36 6.03 -25.44 -3.49
CA ALA A 36 5.05 -25.56 -2.41
C ALA A 36 3.88 -26.49 -2.75
N GLY A 37 3.65 -26.78 -4.03
CA GLY A 37 2.47 -27.40 -4.60
C GLY A 37 1.80 -28.47 -3.73
N ALA A 38 2.41 -29.67 -3.62
CA ALA A 38 1.79 -30.79 -2.94
C ALA A 38 1.71 -30.65 -1.40
N ASN A 39 2.52 -29.79 -0.79
CA ASN A 39 2.63 -29.68 0.65
C ASN A 39 1.80 -28.53 1.25
N VAL A 40 1.47 -27.52 0.46
CA VAL A 40 0.79 -26.31 0.92
C VAL A 40 -0.54 -26.09 0.20
N LEU A 41 -0.55 -26.15 -1.15
CA LEU A 41 -1.76 -25.87 -1.92
C LEU A 41 -2.83 -26.93 -1.66
N GLY A 42 -4.09 -26.49 -1.47
CA GLY A 42 -5.18 -27.37 -1.10
C GLY A 42 -5.19 -27.81 0.37
N THR A 43 -4.21 -27.39 1.17
CA THR A 43 -4.15 -27.67 2.60
C THR A 43 -4.97 -26.66 3.39
N SER A 44 -5.66 -27.13 4.44
CA SER A 44 -6.41 -26.24 5.33
C SER A 44 -5.50 -25.20 6.00
N HIS A 45 -5.93 -23.94 6.01
CA HIS A 45 -5.24 -22.85 6.67
C HIS A 45 -5.10 -23.02 8.20
N ARG A 46 -5.77 -24.02 8.78
CA ARG A 46 -5.65 -24.39 10.21
C ARG A 46 -4.58 -25.45 10.48
N GLN A 47 -3.96 -26.00 9.43
CA GLN A 47 -2.92 -27.01 9.55
C GLN A 47 -1.51 -26.40 9.52
N ALA A 48 -0.54 -27.13 10.08
CA ALA A 48 0.83 -26.68 10.27
C ALA A 48 1.51 -26.13 9.01
N PRO A 49 1.39 -26.74 7.81
CA PRO A 49 2.05 -26.20 6.61
C PRO A 49 1.64 -24.74 6.29
N VAL A 50 0.35 -24.44 6.40
CA VAL A 50 -0.15 -23.07 6.12
C VAL A 50 0.13 -22.13 7.28
N LYS A 51 -0.01 -22.59 8.52
CA LYS A 51 0.37 -21.79 9.70
C LYS A 51 1.85 -21.39 9.67
N ASN A 52 2.74 -22.33 9.31
CA ASN A 52 4.16 -22.05 9.21
C ASN A 52 4.47 -21.04 8.07
N LEU A 53 3.73 -21.10 6.97
CA LEU A 53 3.84 -20.12 5.89
C LEU A 53 3.40 -18.72 6.36
N VAL A 54 2.27 -18.63 7.08
CA VAL A 54 1.80 -17.36 7.65
C VAL A 54 2.81 -16.81 8.66
N ALA A 55 3.33 -17.66 9.57
CA ALA A 55 4.38 -17.27 10.50
C ALA A 55 5.62 -16.73 9.77
N SER A 56 6.08 -17.43 8.73
CA SER A 56 7.24 -17.02 7.93
C SER A 56 7.02 -15.62 7.29
N VAL A 57 5.81 -15.33 6.80
CA VAL A 57 5.44 -14.02 6.27
C VAL A 57 5.47 -12.95 7.36
N GLN A 58 4.85 -13.23 8.53
CA GLN A 58 4.80 -12.29 9.66
C GLN A 58 6.19 -11.98 10.19
N ASP A 59 7.01 -12.99 10.44
CA ASP A 59 8.37 -12.84 10.96
C ASP A 59 9.27 -12.12 9.95
N GLY A 60 9.19 -12.51 8.68
CA GLY A 60 9.97 -11.87 7.62
C GLY A 60 9.61 -10.42 7.39
N LEU A 61 8.34 -10.03 7.58
CA LEU A 61 7.92 -8.62 7.54
C LEU A 61 8.43 -7.85 8.77
N LYS A 62 8.33 -8.44 9.98
CA LYS A 62 8.88 -7.81 11.19
C LYS A 62 10.38 -7.56 11.07
N GLU A 63 11.13 -8.52 10.52
CA GLU A 63 12.54 -8.37 10.21
C GLU A 63 12.81 -7.26 9.19
N MET A 64 12.11 -7.30 8.04
CA MET A 64 12.29 -6.37 6.93
C MET A 64 12.09 -4.92 7.36
N PHE A 65 11.08 -4.66 8.18
CA PHE A 65 10.70 -3.31 8.62
C PHE A 65 11.30 -2.93 9.98
N SER A 66 12.16 -3.77 10.57
CA SER A 66 12.69 -3.55 11.92
C SER A 66 11.60 -3.19 12.92
N ALA A 67 10.52 -3.96 12.91
CA ALA A 67 9.30 -3.64 13.65
C ALA A 67 9.60 -3.45 15.15
N PRO A 68 9.11 -2.38 15.79
CA PRO A 68 9.31 -2.15 17.21
C PRO A 68 8.74 -3.29 18.05
N ALA A 69 9.31 -3.47 19.25
CA ALA A 69 8.82 -4.49 20.18
C ALA A 69 7.32 -4.32 20.47
N GLY A 70 6.60 -5.43 20.45
CA GLY A 70 5.16 -5.44 20.69
C GLY A 70 4.28 -5.16 19.47
N TYR A 71 4.86 -4.80 18.32
CA TYR A 71 4.10 -4.72 17.07
C TYR A 71 3.78 -6.11 16.54
N GLU A 72 2.56 -6.29 16.05
CA GLU A 72 2.11 -7.53 15.43
C GLU A 72 1.72 -7.30 13.97
N VAL A 73 1.89 -8.34 13.14
CA VAL A 73 1.44 -8.33 11.75
C VAL A 73 0.14 -9.10 11.64
N LEU A 74 -0.93 -8.40 11.31
CA LEU A 74 -2.23 -8.99 11.07
C LEU A 74 -2.48 -9.18 9.57
N LEU A 75 -3.25 -10.21 9.24
CA LEU A 75 -3.62 -10.53 7.85
C LEU A 75 -5.14 -10.71 7.73
N GLY A 76 -5.65 -10.34 6.56
CA GLY A 76 -7.02 -10.63 6.18
C GLY A 76 -7.20 -10.67 4.67
N VAL A 77 -8.38 -11.06 4.23
CA VAL A 77 -8.74 -11.14 2.80
C VAL A 77 -9.49 -9.88 2.36
N GLY A 78 -9.48 -9.61 1.04
CA GLY A 78 -10.21 -8.49 0.43
C GLY A 78 -9.34 -7.29 0.02
N GLY A 79 -8.04 -7.33 0.27
CA GLY A 79 -7.11 -6.24 -0.05
C GLY A 79 -7.35 -4.98 0.81
N SER A 80 -6.62 -3.91 0.52
CA SER A 80 -6.72 -2.64 1.28
C SER A 80 -8.13 -2.04 1.28
N THR A 81 -8.95 -2.33 0.28
CA THR A 81 -10.33 -1.84 0.23
C THR A 81 -11.17 -2.41 1.38
N ALA A 82 -11.03 -3.71 1.66
CA ALA A 82 -11.71 -4.31 2.83
C ALA A 82 -11.14 -3.79 4.16
N PHE A 83 -9.85 -3.42 4.16
CA PHE A 83 -9.23 -2.86 5.35
C PHE A 83 -9.81 -1.49 5.73
N TRP A 84 -10.16 -0.63 4.78
CA TRP A 84 -10.80 0.66 5.09
C TRP A 84 -12.09 0.49 5.89
N ASP A 85 -12.95 -0.42 5.46
CA ASP A 85 -14.19 -0.71 6.18
C ASP A 85 -13.90 -1.33 7.56
N ALA A 86 -12.98 -2.30 7.63
CA ALA A 86 -12.58 -2.91 8.90
C ALA A 86 -11.99 -1.88 9.89
N ALA A 87 -11.18 -0.93 9.40
CA ALA A 87 -10.63 0.15 10.21
C ALA A 87 -11.72 1.10 10.73
N ALA A 88 -12.69 1.47 9.89
CA ALA A 88 -13.84 2.29 10.31
C ALA A 88 -14.62 1.62 11.45
N PHE A 89 -14.86 0.30 11.35
CA PHE A 89 -15.58 -0.44 12.39
C PHE A 89 -14.78 -0.65 13.68
N SER A 90 -13.46 -0.86 13.61
CA SER A 90 -12.68 -1.43 14.71
C SER A 90 -11.58 -0.52 15.26
N LEU A 91 -11.27 0.62 14.62
CA LEU A 91 -10.19 1.53 15.05
C LEU A 91 -10.69 2.93 15.39
N VAL A 92 -11.76 3.42 14.75
CA VAL A 92 -12.32 4.73 15.05
C VAL A 92 -13.34 4.62 16.17
N ARG A 93 -13.11 5.33 17.28
CA ARG A 93 -14.08 5.43 18.36
C ARG A 93 -15.25 6.33 17.99
N ASN A 94 -14.92 7.55 17.60
CA ASN A 94 -15.89 8.61 17.35
C ASN A 94 -15.63 9.34 16.02
N LYS A 95 -14.42 9.91 15.82
CA LYS A 95 -14.12 10.77 14.70
C LYS A 95 -12.73 10.55 14.15
N ALA A 96 -12.63 10.43 12.81
CA ALA A 96 -11.36 10.38 12.11
C ALA A 96 -11.03 11.71 11.41
N GLN A 97 -9.72 12.01 11.29
CA GLN A 97 -9.21 13.00 10.35
C GLN A 97 -8.46 12.33 9.22
N HIS A 98 -8.72 12.72 7.99
CA HIS A 98 -8.04 12.20 6.81
C HIS A 98 -7.34 13.29 6.01
N LEU A 99 -6.13 12.97 5.50
CA LEU A 99 -5.54 13.75 4.42
C LEU A 99 -5.95 13.15 3.08
N SER A 100 -6.59 13.97 2.24
CA SER A 100 -7.07 13.57 0.92
C SER A 100 -6.40 14.43 -0.16
N PHE A 101 -5.39 13.86 -0.82
CA PHE A 101 -4.62 14.53 -1.89
C PHE A 101 -4.57 13.68 -3.17
N GLY A 102 -5.56 12.80 -3.31
CA GLY A 102 -5.82 11.98 -4.49
C GLY A 102 -6.94 10.99 -4.28
N GLU A 103 -7.01 9.99 -5.15
CA GLU A 103 -8.13 9.05 -5.20
C GLU A 103 -8.19 8.13 -3.97
N PHE A 104 -7.02 7.57 -3.54
CA PHE A 104 -7.01 6.53 -2.52
C PHE A 104 -7.24 7.12 -1.13
N GLY A 105 -6.62 8.25 -0.80
CA GLY A 105 -6.91 8.97 0.43
C GLY A 105 -8.38 9.35 0.55
N SER A 106 -9.02 9.79 -0.54
CA SER A 106 -10.44 10.14 -0.55
C SER A 106 -11.37 8.93 -0.36
N LYS A 107 -10.96 7.73 -0.80
CA LYS A 107 -11.76 6.51 -0.61
C LYS A 107 -11.80 6.08 0.85
N PHE A 108 -10.67 6.09 1.55
CA PHE A 108 -10.65 5.78 2.97
C PHE A 108 -11.42 6.83 3.78
N ALA A 109 -11.23 8.11 3.49
CA ALA A 109 -12.00 9.19 4.12
C ALA A 109 -13.52 8.96 3.97
N LYS A 110 -13.98 8.56 2.79
CA LYS A 110 -15.40 8.25 2.56
C LYS A 110 -15.90 7.04 3.35
N ALA A 111 -15.06 6.04 3.61
CA ALA A 111 -15.46 4.87 4.38
C ALA A 111 -15.80 5.25 5.84
N THR A 112 -14.98 6.08 6.47
CA THR A 112 -15.24 6.58 7.84
C THR A 112 -16.36 7.62 7.88
N ASP A 113 -16.40 8.56 6.92
CA ASP A 113 -17.41 9.63 6.86
C ASP A 113 -18.84 9.10 6.66
N LYS A 114 -18.99 7.98 5.97
CA LYS A 114 -20.29 7.34 5.73
C LYS A 114 -20.71 6.35 6.82
N ALA A 115 -19.85 6.04 7.76
CA ALA A 115 -20.15 5.07 8.81
C ALA A 115 -21.21 5.67 9.77
N PRO A 116 -22.42 5.10 9.87
CA PRO A 116 -23.54 5.75 10.59
C PRO A 116 -23.37 5.80 12.11
N PHE A 117 -22.35 5.14 12.62
CA PHE A 117 -22.00 5.09 14.04
C PHE A 117 -20.81 6.00 14.39
N LEU A 118 -20.27 6.76 13.42
CA LEU A 118 -19.19 7.71 13.60
C LEU A 118 -19.69 9.15 13.40
N ALA A 119 -19.01 10.10 14.02
CA ALA A 119 -19.15 11.50 13.68
C ALA A 119 -18.55 11.79 12.29
N ALA A 120 -19.02 12.84 11.62
CA ALA A 120 -18.49 13.25 10.33
C ALA A 120 -16.98 13.47 10.40
N SER A 121 -16.26 12.88 9.45
CA SER A 121 -14.80 12.94 9.43
C SER A 121 -14.31 14.35 9.10
N SER A 122 -13.18 14.74 9.71
CA SER A 122 -12.41 15.90 9.27
C SER A 122 -11.59 15.50 8.04
N ILE A 123 -11.79 16.20 6.91
CA ILE A 123 -11.07 15.86 5.67
C ILE A 123 -10.28 17.08 5.20
N ILE A 124 -8.95 16.99 5.33
CA ILE A 124 -8.03 18.01 4.86
C ILE A 124 -7.61 17.68 3.44
N THR A 125 -7.91 18.54 2.49
CA THR A 125 -7.61 18.35 1.08
C THR A 125 -6.45 19.21 0.62
N ALA A 126 -5.75 18.77 -0.42
CA ALA A 126 -4.78 19.57 -1.16
C ALA A 126 -4.99 19.38 -2.67
N GLU A 127 -4.47 20.32 -3.45
CA GLU A 127 -4.46 20.19 -4.91
C GLU A 127 -3.68 18.93 -5.34
N PRO A 128 -4.10 18.26 -6.39
CA PRO A 128 -3.41 17.08 -6.90
C PRO A 128 -1.93 17.34 -7.14
N GLY A 129 -1.07 16.44 -6.62
CA GLY A 129 0.39 16.61 -6.66
C GLY A 129 0.98 17.42 -5.49
N SER A 130 0.12 17.88 -4.57
CA SER A 130 0.53 18.49 -3.30
C SER A 130 0.17 17.59 -2.12
N VAL A 131 0.80 17.81 -0.97
CA VAL A 131 0.58 17.04 0.26
C VAL A 131 0.12 17.97 1.36
N PRO A 132 -1.05 17.76 1.97
CA PRO A 132 -1.49 18.54 3.12
C PRO A 132 -0.85 18.04 4.41
N THR A 133 -0.92 18.86 5.45
CA THR A 133 -0.43 18.52 6.79
C THR A 133 -1.62 18.24 7.73
N PRO A 134 -1.56 17.22 8.60
CA PRO A 134 -2.60 16.97 9.58
C PRO A 134 -2.63 18.08 10.64
N VAL A 135 -3.81 18.33 11.19
CA VAL A 135 -4.02 19.34 12.23
C VAL A 135 -4.63 18.68 13.46
N ALA A 136 -4.05 18.90 14.63
CA ALA A 136 -4.60 18.37 15.87
C ALA A 136 -6.01 18.91 16.16
N GLU A 137 -6.96 18.02 16.36
CA GLU A 137 -8.34 18.32 16.76
C GLU A 137 -8.69 17.53 18.02
N ALA A 138 -9.32 18.18 19.00
CA ALA A 138 -9.55 17.59 20.32
C ALA A 138 -10.54 16.41 20.31
N ASP A 139 -11.42 16.32 19.32
CA ASP A 139 -12.43 15.28 19.16
C ASP A 139 -12.05 14.19 18.16
N VAL A 140 -10.85 14.27 17.56
CA VAL A 140 -10.30 13.27 16.65
C VAL A 140 -9.52 12.22 17.42
N ASP A 141 -9.87 10.96 17.21
CA ASP A 141 -9.24 9.80 17.85
C ASP A 141 -8.45 8.91 16.87
N LEU A 142 -8.51 9.24 15.56
CA LEU A 142 -7.74 8.56 14.53
C LEU A 142 -7.36 9.53 13.40
N TYR A 143 -6.08 9.57 13.04
CA TYR A 143 -5.53 10.31 11.92
C TYR A 143 -5.09 9.35 10.84
N ALA A 144 -5.49 9.56 9.58
CA ALA A 144 -5.16 8.63 8.50
C ALA A 144 -4.81 9.34 7.17
N TRP A 145 -3.78 8.82 6.49
CA TRP A 145 -3.40 9.27 5.15
C TRP A 145 -2.60 8.21 4.39
N PRO A 146 -2.54 8.28 3.05
CA PRO A 146 -1.62 7.46 2.27
C PRO A 146 -0.19 7.99 2.39
N GLN A 147 0.78 7.10 2.66
CA GLN A 147 2.20 7.43 2.52
C GLN A 147 2.55 7.73 1.06
N ASN A 148 1.96 6.98 0.14
CA ASN A 148 2.05 7.22 -1.28
C ASN A 148 0.66 7.26 -1.92
N GLU A 149 0.31 8.40 -2.50
CA GLU A 149 -0.92 8.54 -3.28
C GLU A 149 -0.65 8.16 -4.74
N THR A 150 -1.01 6.94 -5.09
CA THR A 150 -0.72 6.36 -6.43
C THR A 150 -1.30 7.18 -7.58
N SER A 151 -2.46 7.82 -7.38
CA SER A 151 -3.16 8.57 -8.43
C SER A 151 -2.44 9.84 -8.85
N THR A 152 -1.60 10.40 -7.97
CA THR A 152 -0.87 11.65 -8.22
C THR A 152 0.65 11.47 -8.21
N GLY A 153 1.16 10.38 -7.63
CA GLY A 153 2.59 10.18 -7.41
C GLY A 153 3.16 11.05 -6.30
N ALA A 154 2.30 11.57 -5.41
CA ALA A 154 2.73 12.33 -4.25
C ALA A 154 2.95 11.41 -3.04
N ALA A 155 4.06 11.61 -2.32
CA ALA A 155 4.41 10.92 -1.10
C ALA A 155 4.32 11.85 0.10
N ALA A 156 3.61 11.41 1.14
CA ALA A 156 3.46 12.15 2.39
C ALA A 156 4.42 11.63 3.46
N PRO A 157 5.02 12.49 4.28
CA PRO A 157 5.80 12.05 5.42
C PRO A 157 4.90 11.34 6.45
N ILE A 158 5.49 10.39 7.17
CA ILE A 158 4.85 9.73 8.31
C ILE A 158 5.44 10.32 9.58
N LYS A 159 4.59 11.00 10.34
CA LYS A 159 4.92 11.58 11.65
C LYS A 159 3.68 11.57 12.52
N ARG A 160 3.86 11.34 13.81
CA ARG A 160 2.78 11.54 14.78
C ARG A 160 2.30 13.00 14.75
N VAL A 161 1.01 13.18 14.91
CA VAL A 161 0.39 14.51 14.81
C VAL A 161 0.67 15.30 16.07
N ALA A 162 1.49 16.34 15.95
CA ALA A 162 1.88 17.18 17.10
C ALA A 162 0.66 17.86 17.70
N GLY A 163 0.48 17.72 19.01
CA GLY A 163 -0.65 18.29 19.75
C GLY A 163 -1.95 17.48 19.68
N ALA A 164 -1.97 16.33 19.00
CA ALA A 164 -3.09 15.38 19.07
C ALA A 164 -3.19 14.74 20.47
N ASN A 165 -4.34 14.17 20.79
CA ASN A 165 -4.52 13.38 21.98
C ASN A 165 -3.52 12.22 22.03
N GLU A 166 -2.98 11.91 23.21
CA GLU A 166 -1.96 10.86 23.40
C GLU A 166 -2.43 9.47 22.94
N ASP A 167 -3.73 9.23 23.02
CA ASP A 167 -4.35 7.96 22.62
C ASP A 167 -4.90 7.97 21.17
N ALA A 168 -4.76 9.07 20.44
CA ALA A 168 -5.15 9.11 19.05
C ALA A 168 -4.22 8.25 18.18
N LEU A 169 -4.81 7.40 17.33
CA LEU A 169 -4.07 6.50 16.47
C LEU A 169 -3.64 7.18 15.16
N VAL A 170 -2.45 6.84 14.68
CA VAL A 170 -1.97 7.18 13.33
C VAL A 170 -2.06 5.94 12.45
N VAL A 171 -2.85 6.01 11.38
CA VAL A 171 -3.14 4.90 10.46
C VAL A 171 -2.70 5.26 9.04
N ILE A 172 -1.74 4.53 8.54
CA ILE A 172 -1.10 4.84 7.25
C ILE A 172 -1.48 3.81 6.18
N ASP A 173 -2.04 4.33 5.09
CA ASP A 173 -2.18 3.55 3.86
C ASP A 173 -0.83 3.44 3.15
N ALA A 174 -0.23 2.29 3.27
CA ALA A 174 1.03 1.96 2.65
C ALA A 174 0.87 1.02 1.43
N THR A 175 -0.33 0.93 0.88
CA THR A 175 -0.65 -0.03 -0.19
C THR A 175 0.36 -0.01 -1.33
N SER A 176 0.79 1.17 -1.76
CA SER A 176 1.81 1.32 -2.80
C SER A 176 3.18 1.74 -2.27
N ALA A 177 3.30 2.01 -0.98
CA ALA A 177 4.53 2.46 -0.33
C ALA A 177 5.34 1.32 0.29
N ALA A 178 4.64 0.38 0.98
CA ALA A 178 5.28 -0.69 1.74
C ALA A 178 6.23 -1.53 0.88
N GLY A 179 7.47 -1.67 1.35
CA GLY A 179 8.52 -2.38 0.63
C GLY A 179 9.20 -1.58 -0.49
N GLY A 180 8.94 -0.27 -0.57
CA GLY A 180 9.57 0.60 -1.57
C GLY A 180 9.84 2.03 -1.09
N LEU A 181 9.17 2.49 -0.03
CA LEU A 181 9.48 3.74 0.66
C LEU A 181 9.93 3.44 2.09
N ASP A 182 10.80 4.30 2.61
CA ASP A 182 11.25 4.23 3.99
C ASP A 182 10.14 4.55 4.99
N VAL A 183 10.19 3.93 6.16
CA VAL A 183 9.24 4.16 7.25
C VAL A 183 9.87 3.85 8.60
N ASP A 184 9.65 4.75 9.55
CA ASP A 184 9.79 4.47 10.98
C ASP A 184 8.42 4.05 11.53
N LEU A 185 8.25 2.76 11.79
CA LEU A 185 6.99 2.23 12.31
C LEU A 185 6.60 2.81 13.67
N SER A 186 7.53 3.36 14.45
CA SER A 186 7.22 4.00 15.75
C SER A 186 6.38 5.29 15.60
N GLU A 187 6.38 5.88 14.42
CA GLU A 187 5.59 7.08 14.09
C GLU A 187 4.14 6.75 13.65
N THR A 188 3.75 5.47 13.63
CA THR A 188 2.41 5.03 13.23
C THR A 188 1.91 3.91 14.14
N ASP A 189 0.60 3.80 14.29
CA ASP A 189 -0.03 2.73 15.05
C ASP A 189 -0.52 1.59 14.16
N VAL A 190 -0.89 1.93 12.90
CA VAL A 190 -1.25 0.95 11.89
C VAL A 190 -0.65 1.33 10.55
N TYR A 191 0.12 0.40 9.98
CA TYR A 191 0.73 0.53 8.67
C TYR A 191 0.26 -0.61 7.79
N TYR A 192 -0.75 -0.36 6.92
CA TYR A 192 -1.41 -1.42 6.16
C TYR A 192 -1.10 -1.34 4.66
N PHE A 193 -1.08 -2.51 4.02
CA PHE A 193 -0.78 -2.65 2.61
C PHE A 193 -1.37 -3.92 2.01
N ALA A 194 -1.23 -4.05 0.69
CA ALA A 194 -1.61 -5.24 -0.06
C ALA A 194 -0.45 -5.74 -0.93
N PRO A 195 -0.30 -7.06 -1.13
CA PRO A 195 0.95 -7.65 -1.62
C PRO A 195 1.20 -7.47 -3.12
N GLN A 196 0.20 -7.05 -3.92
CA GLN A 196 0.33 -6.90 -5.38
C GLN A 196 1.18 -5.71 -5.84
N LYS A 197 1.59 -4.82 -4.94
CA LYS A 197 2.41 -3.65 -5.25
C LYS A 197 3.90 -4.00 -5.17
N ASN A 198 4.68 -3.42 -4.30
CA ASN A 198 6.13 -3.64 -4.25
C ASN A 198 6.53 -5.09 -3.91
N PHE A 199 5.65 -5.85 -3.27
CA PHE A 199 5.90 -7.27 -3.02
C PHE A 199 5.61 -8.17 -4.23
N ALA A 200 5.03 -7.66 -5.31
CA ALA A 200 4.80 -8.39 -6.56
C ALA A 200 4.13 -9.77 -6.38
N SER A 201 3.19 -9.89 -5.44
CA SER A 201 2.66 -11.19 -4.98
C SER A 201 1.17 -11.38 -5.28
N ASP A 202 0.65 -10.63 -6.25
CA ASP A 202 -0.75 -10.61 -6.63
C ASP A 202 -1.67 -10.09 -5.50
N GLY A 203 -2.99 -9.96 -5.77
CA GLY A 203 -3.94 -9.33 -4.86
C GLY A 203 -4.67 -10.31 -3.95
N GLY A 204 -5.68 -9.80 -3.26
CA GLY A 204 -6.64 -10.59 -2.49
C GLY A 204 -6.39 -10.62 -0.99
N LEU A 205 -5.26 -10.13 -0.51
CA LEU A 205 -4.93 -10.01 0.91
C LEU A 205 -4.69 -8.55 1.28
N TRP A 206 -4.92 -8.21 2.54
CA TRP A 206 -4.31 -7.09 3.22
C TRP A 206 -3.40 -7.61 4.34
N LEU A 207 -2.33 -6.88 4.60
CA LEU A 207 -1.43 -7.08 5.73
C LEU A 207 -1.27 -5.74 6.43
N ALA A 208 -1.08 -5.77 7.75
CA ALA A 208 -0.86 -4.54 8.50
C ALA A 208 -0.01 -4.79 9.75
N PHE A 209 0.91 -3.87 10.02
CA PHE A 209 1.54 -3.77 11.33
C PHE A 209 0.60 -3.04 12.28
N PHE A 210 0.46 -3.54 13.49
CA PHE A 210 -0.33 -2.95 14.55
C PHE A 210 0.52 -2.71 15.78
N SER A 211 0.50 -1.47 16.30
CA SER A 211 1.12 -1.13 17.58
C SER A 211 0.34 -1.75 18.74
N PRO A 212 0.95 -1.84 19.95
CA PRO A 212 0.21 -2.20 21.15
C PRO A 212 -1.01 -1.31 21.41
N ALA A 213 -0.93 -0.01 21.12
CA ALA A 213 -2.05 0.92 21.27
C ALA A 213 -3.19 0.61 20.29
N ALA A 214 -2.87 0.28 19.03
CA ALA A 214 -3.88 -0.11 18.04
C ALA A 214 -4.57 -1.43 18.40
N MET A 215 -3.82 -2.40 18.93
CA MET A 215 -4.40 -3.67 19.42
C MET A 215 -5.29 -3.45 20.64
N ALA A 216 -4.89 -2.59 21.58
CA ALA A 216 -5.74 -2.23 22.72
C ALA A 216 -7.03 -1.53 22.26
N ARG A 217 -6.98 -0.67 21.24
CA ARG A 217 -8.15 -0.03 20.64
C ARG A 217 -9.11 -1.04 20.03
N ILE A 218 -8.60 -2.08 19.36
CA ILE A 218 -9.43 -3.19 18.82
C ILE A 218 -10.17 -3.88 19.96
N GLU A 219 -9.49 -4.21 21.06
CA GLU A 219 -10.10 -4.85 22.23
C GLU A 219 -11.17 -3.95 22.89
N GLU A 220 -10.86 -2.67 23.04
CA GLU A 220 -11.78 -1.68 23.59
C GLU A 220 -13.08 -1.59 22.78
N ILE A 221 -12.98 -1.43 21.45
CA ILE A 221 -14.17 -1.31 20.59
C ILE A 221 -14.94 -2.64 20.54
N ALA A 222 -14.26 -3.77 20.51
CA ALA A 222 -14.88 -5.09 20.52
C ALA A 222 -15.66 -5.37 21.83
N ALA A 223 -15.32 -4.69 22.93
CA ALA A 223 -16.03 -4.80 24.20
C ALA A 223 -17.28 -3.92 24.28
N THR A 224 -17.53 -3.08 23.27
CA THR A 224 -18.77 -2.26 23.18
C THR A 224 -19.90 -3.04 22.53
N ASP A 225 -21.09 -2.45 22.51
CA ASP A 225 -22.27 -2.95 21.80
C ASP A 225 -22.30 -2.60 20.29
N ARG A 226 -21.21 -2.01 19.76
CA ARG A 226 -21.09 -1.73 18.33
C ARG A 226 -21.20 -3.02 17.52
N TRP A 227 -22.22 -3.12 16.68
CA TRP A 227 -22.31 -4.24 15.74
C TRP A 227 -21.22 -4.13 14.68
N ILE A 228 -20.42 -5.18 14.56
CA ILE A 228 -19.34 -5.29 13.56
C ILE A 228 -19.54 -6.60 12.79
N PRO A 229 -19.62 -6.58 11.45
CA PRO A 229 -19.63 -7.82 10.66
C PRO A 229 -18.36 -8.64 10.96
N ASP A 230 -18.49 -9.94 11.23
CA ASP A 230 -17.35 -10.82 11.56
C ASP A 230 -16.19 -10.70 10.57
N PHE A 231 -16.50 -10.57 9.29
CA PHE A 231 -15.50 -10.43 8.23
C PHE A 231 -14.70 -9.13 8.30
N LEU A 232 -15.28 -8.07 8.82
CA LEU A 232 -14.67 -6.74 8.98
C LEU A 232 -14.17 -6.48 10.40
N ASN A 233 -14.31 -7.45 11.30
CA ASN A 233 -13.95 -7.32 12.70
C ASN A 233 -12.44 -7.54 12.88
N LEU A 234 -11.70 -6.48 13.20
CA LEU A 234 -10.26 -6.58 13.44
C LEU A 234 -9.92 -7.39 14.70
N LYS A 235 -10.84 -7.53 15.67
CA LYS A 235 -10.64 -8.47 16.81
C LYS A 235 -10.57 -9.91 16.30
N THR A 236 -11.46 -10.29 15.39
CA THR A 236 -11.42 -11.60 14.74
C THR A 236 -10.12 -11.79 13.93
N ALA A 237 -9.66 -10.75 13.22
CA ALA A 237 -8.39 -10.79 12.50
C ALA A 237 -7.19 -10.92 13.44
N LEU A 238 -7.16 -10.16 14.54
CA LEU A 238 -6.14 -10.21 15.59
C LEU A 238 -6.02 -11.61 16.19
N ASP A 239 -7.13 -12.18 16.67
CA ASP A 239 -7.18 -13.49 17.32
C ASP A 239 -6.71 -14.63 16.40
N ASN A 240 -6.96 -14.50 15.10
CA ASN A 240 -6.49 -15.48 14.13
C ASN A 240 -5.01 -15.25 13.77
N SER A 241 -4.59 -14.01 13.54
CA SER A 241 -3.21 -13.68 13.18
C SER A 241 -2.21 -14.07 14.26
N LEU A 242 -2.55 -13.89 15.54
CA LEU A 242 -1.74 -14.36 16.68
C LEU A 242 -1.60 -15.89 16.74
N LYS A 243 -2.41 -16.63 16.02
CA LYS A 243 -2.33 -18.09 15.85
C LYS A 243 -1.73 -18.50 14.49
N ASN A 244 -1.16 -17.54 13.77
CA ASN A 244 -0.64 -17.71 12.40
C ASN A 244 -1.74 -18.21 11.45
N GLN A 245 -2.92 -17.59 11.51
CA GLN A 245 -4.08 -17.95 10.71
C GLN A 245 -4.79 -16.69 10.18
N THR A 246 -5.69 -16.89 9.24
CA THR A 246 -6.71 -15.93 8.85
C THR A 246 -8.10 -16.44 9.27
N TYR A 247 -9.10 -15.56 9.34
CA TYR A 247 -10.46 -15.95 9.71
C TYR A 247 -11.02 -17.01 8.76
N ASN A 248 -10.87 -16.80 7.45
CA ASN A 248 -11.24 -17.74 6.40
C ASN A 248 -10.02 -18.10 5.53
N THR A 249 -10.14 -19.09 4.67
CA THR A 249 -9.02 -19.55 3.83
C THR A 249 -8.48 -18.42 2.95
N PRO A 250 -7.19 -18.07 3.10
CA PRO A 250 -6.54 -17.06 2.27
C PRO A 250 -6.12 -17.64 0.92
N SER A 251 -5.74 -16.79 -0.02
CA SER A 251 -5.05 -17.22 -1.23
C SER A 251 -3.65 -17.76 -0.86
N LEU A 252 -3.48 -19.07 -0.89
CA LEU A 252 -2.20 -19.72 -0.56
C LEU A 252 -1.13 -19.39 -1.59
N THR A 253 -1.48 -19.25 -2.86
CA THR A 253 -0.55 -18.83 -3.92
C THR A 253 -0.01 -17.43 -3.67
N THR A 254 -0.86 -16.49 -3.24
CA THR A 254 -0.43 -15.14 -2.84
C THR A 254 0.51 -15.18 -1.63
N LEU A 255 0.21 -16.01 -0.62
CA LEU A 255 1.09 -16.16 0.55
C LEU A 255 2.46 -16.76 0.18
N VAL A 256 2.49 -17.78 -0.68
CA VAL A 256 3.74 -18.40 -1.15
C VAL A 256 4.59 -17.40 -1.93
N THR A 257 3.99 -16.66 -2.85
CA THR A 257 4.74 -15.64 -3.62
C THR A 257 5.22 -14.50 -2.74
N LEU A 258 4.42 -14.11 -1.75
CA LEU A 258 4.78 -13.06 -0.78
C LEU A 258 5.95 -13.50 0.11
N ASP A 259 5.92 -14.71 0.66
CA ASP A 259 6.99 -15.27 1.47
C ASP A 259 8.32 -15.33 0.67
N ALA A 260 8.26 -15.81 -0.56
CA ALA A 260 9.42 -15.84 -1.45
C ALA A 260 9.98 -14.45 -1.75
N GLN A 261 9.11 -13.44 -1.90
CA GLN A 261 9.52 -12.07 -2.14
C GLN A 261 10.14 -11.43 -0.91
N ILE A 262 9.54 -11.61 0.27
CA ILE A 262 10.06 -11.09 1.54
C ILE A 262 11.46 -11.68 1.80
N LYS A 263 11.62 -12.98 1.67
CA LYS A 263 12.92 -13.66 1.83
C LYS A 263 13.98 -13.12 0.86
N TRP A 264 13.59 -12.87 -0.38
CA TRP A 264 14.50 -12.29 -1.37
C TRP A 264 14.90 -10.85 -1.01
N ILE A 265 13.96 -10.02 -0.58
CA ILE A 265 14.27 -8.64 -0.15
C ILE A 265 15.19 -8.67 1.07
N ASN A 266 14.88 -9.48 2.10
CA ASN A 266 15.69 -9.59 3.32
C ASN A 266 17.11 -10.10 3.01
N SER A 267 17.26 -11.07 2.11
CA SER A 267 18.58 -11.58 1.69
C SER A 267 19.42 -10.55 0.92
N ASN A 268 18.83 -9.49 0.42
CA ASN A 268 19.53 -8.41 -0.28
C ASN A 268 19.78 -7.16 0.59
N GLY A 269 19.35 -7.14 1.84
CA GLY A 269 19.55 -6.00 2.76
C GLY A 269 18.24 -5.37 3.25
N GLY A 270 17.11 -6.07 3.10
CA GLY A 270 15.82 -5.67 3.69
C GLY A 270 15.22 -4.41 3.07
N LEU A 271 14.51 -3.65 3.89
CA LEU A 271 13.82 -2.44 3.44
C LEU A 271 14.79 -1.40 2.88
N THR A 272 15.93 -1.20 3.52
CA THR A 272 16.94 -0.23 3.07
C THR A 272 17.35 -0.47 1.62
N TRP A 273 17.69 -1.71 1.27
CA TRP A 273 18.04 -2.07 -0.10
C TRP A 273 16.86 -1.83 -1.08
N ALA A 274 15.63 -2.15 -0.68
CA ALA A 274 14.47 -1.94 -1.54
C ALA A 274 14.21 -0.45 -1.79
N VAL A 275 14.35 0.40 -0.75
CA VAL A 275 14.21 1.86 -0.84
C VAL A 275 15.28 2.48 -1.74
N GLU A 276 16.54 2.09 -1.59
CA GLU A 276 17.63 2.55 -2.45
C GLU A 276 17.38 2.19 -3.93
N ARG A 277 16.88 0.99 -4.19
CA ARG A 277 16.55 0.53 -5.54
C ARG A 277 15.40 1.31 -6.17
N THR A 278 14.36 1.62 -5.43
CA THR A 278 13.24 2.43 -5.93
C THR A 278 13.67 3.88 -6.15
N ALA A 279 14.46 4.44 -5.24
CA ALA A 279 15.01 5.79 -5.34
C ALA A 279 15.91 5.95 -6.59
N ASP A 280 16.80 4.98 -6.86
CA ASP A 280 17.63 4.96 -8.08
C ASP A 280 16.77 4.96 -9.35
N SER A 281 15.74 4.12 -9.39
CA SER A 281 14.84 4.02 -10.55
C SER A 281 14.03 5.30 -10.77
N ALA A 282 13.45 5.86 -9.71
CA ALA A 282 12.67 7.09 -9.77
C ALA A 282 13.55 8.31 -10.11
N GLY A 283 14.73 8.38 -9.52
CA GLY A 283 15.71 9.44 -9.78
C GLY A 283 16.08 9.53 -11.26
N LYS A 284 16.26 8.40 -11.94
CA LYS A 284 16.51 8.37 -13.40
C LYS A 284 15.34 8.93 -14.21
N ILE A 285 14.09 8.61 -13.82
CA ILE A 285 12.89 9.11 -14.50
C ILE A 285 12.73 10.60 -14.27
N TYR A 286 12.89 11.08 -13.03
CA TYR A 286 12.77 12.50 -12.70
C TYR A 286 13.87 13.33 -13.35
N ALA A 287 15.12 12.88 -13.30
CA ALA A 287 16.23 13.55 -13.99
C ALA A 287 16.02 13.66 -15.50
N TRP A 288 15.47 12.60 -16.12
CA TRP A 288 15.09 12.64 -17.53
C TRP A 288 13.98 13.67 -17.79
N ALA A 289 12.94 13.71 -16.95
CA ALA A 289 11.83 14.62 -17.14
C ALA A 289 12.28 16.08 -16.96
N GLU A 290 13.12 16.37 -15.96
CA GLU A 290 13.66 17.72 -15.69
C GLU A 290 14.63 18.20 -16.78
N ALA A 291 15.32 17.28 -17.46
CA ALA A 291 16.18 17.60 -18.60
C ALA A 291 15.43 17.71 -19.94
N SER A 292 14.15 17.35 -19.98
CA SER A 292 13.35 17.33 -21.21
C SER A 292 12.69 18.69 -21.45
N GLU A 293 12.67 19.14 -22.70
CA GLU A 293 11.95 20.37 -23.10
C GLU A 293 10.42 20.19 -23.12
N PHE A 294 9.93 18.95 -23.07
CA PHE A 294 8.54 18.59 -23.28
C PHE A 294 7.94 17.70 -22.15
N ALA A 295 8.68 17.45 -21.10
CA ALA A 295 8.21 16.67 -19.97
C ALA A 295 8.56 17.35 -18.65
N THR A 296 7.65 17.26 -17.68
CA THR A 296 7.83 17.82 -16.32
C THR A 296 7.33 16.83 -15.29
N PRO A 297 7.98 16.67 -14.13
CA PRO A 297 7.39 15.96 -13.01
C PRO A 297 6.06 16.59 -12.60
N TYR A 298 5.01 15.79 -12.52
CA TYR A 298 3.68 16.27 -12.12
C TYR A 298 3.67 16.82 -10.68
N VAL A 299 4.40 16.15 -9.76
CA VAL A 299 4.59 16.62 -8.40
C VAL A 299 5.70 17.68 -8.40
N GLY A 300 5.31 18.94 -8.22
CA GLY A 300 6.23 20.09 -8.33
C GLY A 300 7.28 20.14 -7.23
N ASN A 301 6.89 19.88 -5.96
CA ASN A 301 7.83 19.84 -4.84
C ASN A 301 8.62 18.51 -4.86
N PRO A 302 9.96 18.54 -5.06
CA PRO A 302 10.79 17.33 -5.08
C PRO A 302 10.68 16.47 -3.81
N GLU A 303 10.48 17.10 -2.63
CA GLU A 303 10.36 16.39 -1.36
C GLU A 303 9.09 15.54 -1.24
N HIS A 304 8.07 15.88 -2.05
CA HIS A 304 6.81 15.15 -2.10
C HIS A 304 6.74 14.15 -3.26
N ARG A 305 7.79 14.01 -4.08
CA ARG A 305 7.83 13.06 -5.18
C ARG A 305 7.97 11.64 -4.67
N SER A 306 7.11 10.75 -5.17
CA SER A 306 7.20 9.33 -4.83
C SER A 306 8.36 8.64 -5.56
N ASN A 307 9.07 7.78 -4.86
CA ASN A 307 10.06 6.89 -5.45
C ASN A 307 9.49 5.58 -6.00
N VAL A 308 8.20 5.31 -5.75
CA VAL A 308 7.53 4.08 -6.23
C VAL A 308 6.55 4.34 -7.37
N ILE A 309 6.08 5.58 -7.54
CA ILE A 309 5.21 6.02 -8.62
C ILE A 309 5.72 7.36 -9.15
N SER A 310 6.26 7.38 -10.34
CA SER A 310 6.65 8.62 -11.01
C SER A 310 5.57 9.07 -11.98
N THR A 311 5.01 10.24 -11.73
CA THR A 311 4.01 10.88 -12.60
C THR A 311 4.66 12.03 -13.38
N ILE A 312 4.47 12.01 -14.70
CA ILE A 312 5.10 12.96 -15.61
C ILE A 312 4.03 13.56 -16.50
N ASP A 313 4.03 14.89 -16.59
CA ASP A 313 3.24 15.64 -17.56
C ASP A 313 4.05 15.89 -18.81
N PHE A 314 3.35 15.80 -19.95
CA PHE A 314 3.91 16.10 -21.24
C PHE A 314 3.27 17.37 -21.80
N ASP A 315 4.11 18.17 -22.50
CA ASP A 315 3.65 19.35 -23.22
C ASP A 315 2.54 19.01 -24.23
N ASP A 316 1.59 19.93 -24.41
CA ASP A 316 0.45 19.73 -25.31
C ASP A 316 0.86 19.51 -26.78
N SER A 317 2.02 20.01 -27.19
CA SER A 317 2.58 19.77 -28.53
C SER A 317 2.83 18.28 -28.79
N ILE A 318 3.29 17.55 -27.74
CA ILE A 318 3.50 16.09 -27.81
C ILE A 318 2.15 15.36 -27.80
N ARG A 319 1.18 15.81 -27.02
CA ARG A 319 -0.16 15.19 -26.96
C ARG A 319 -0.91 15.30 -28.28
N ARG A 320 -0.69 16.36 -29.06
CA ARG A 320 -1.34 16.60 -30.36
C ARG A 320 -0.72 15.78 -31.48
N HIS A 321 0.52 15.35 -31.37
CA HIS A 321 1.16 14.53 -32.40
C HIS A 321 0.69 13.07 -32.27
N ARG A 322 -0.14 12.63 -33.24
CA ARG A 322 -0.71 11.27 -33.33
C ARG A 322 0.33 10.11 -33.34
N HIS A 323 1.61 10.42 -33.27
CA HIS A 323 2.70 9.43 -33.27
C HIS A 323 2.74 8.56 -31.99
N LEU A 324 2.21 9.04 -30.86
CA LEU A 324 2.03 8.20 -29.67
C LEU A 324 0.95 7.12 -29.83
N GLN A 325 0.08 7.22 -30.83
CA GLN A 325 -0.89 6.18 -31.17
C GLN A 325 -0.25 4.90 -31.74
N GLY A 326 1.01 4.96 -32.16
CA GLY A 326 1.76 3.79 -32.64
C GLY A 326 2.55 3.04 -31.56
N LEU A 327 2.85 3.69 -30.41
CA LEU A 327 3.59 3.09 -29.29
C LEU A 327 2.68 2.42 -28.27
N ALA A 328 1.44 2.80 -28.25
CA ALA A 328 0.40 2.11 -27.54
C ALA A 328 -0.80 1.96 -28.47
N ARG A 329 -1.07 0.75 -28.96
CA ARG A 329 -2.48 0.38 -28.97
C ARG A 329 -2.81 0.17 -27.49
N PRO A 330 -3.38 1.15 -26.81
CA PRO A 330 -3.93 0.90 -25.51
C PRO A 330 -5.13 -0.01 -25.75
N ARG A 331 -5.15 -1.19 -25.24
CA ARG A 331 -6.39 -1.55 -24.57
C ARG A 331 -6.62 -0.36 -23.64
N ARG A 332 -7.67 0.40 -23.92
CA ARG A 332 -8.02 1.69 -23.31
C ARG A 332 -7.80 1.66 -21.80
N GLY A 333 -6.63 2.08 -21.38
CA GLY A 333 -6.28 2.35 -20.01
C GLY A 333 -5.47 3.62 -20.07
N ARG A 334 -6.12 4.73 -19.81
CA ARG A 334 -5.54 6.06 -19.75
C ARG A 334 -4.47 6.07 -18.68
N CYS A 335 -3.31 6.70 -18.94
CA CYS A 335 -2.58 7.44 -17.91
C CYS A 335 -3.41 8.70 -17.53
N ARG A 336 -4.64 8.52 -17.20
CA ARG A 336 -5.47 9.44 -16.42
C ARG A 336 -5.75 8.69 -15.13
N ALA A 337 -5.66 9.40 -14.02
CA ALA A 337 -6.29 8.97 -12.79
C ALA A 337 -7.57 8.19 -13.12
N LEU A 338 -7.67 6.99 -12.61
CA LEU A 338 -8.89 6.20 -12.69
C LEU A 338 -10.03 7.05 -12.14
N PRO A 339 -11.20 7.05 -12.78
CA PRO A 339 -12.35 7.76 -12.26
C PRO A 339 -12.81 7.19 -10.92
#